data_a567d82a11162ce05337ba3f513d08c2
#
_entry.id   a567d82a11162ce05337ba3f513d08c2
#
_cell.length_a   1.000
_cell.length_b   1.000
_cell.length_c   1.000
_cell.angle_alpha   90.00
_cell.angle_beta   90.00
_cell.angle_gamma   90.00
#
_symmetry.space_group_name_H-M   'P 1'
#
loop_
_entity.id
_entity.type
_entity.pdbx_description
1 polymer ?
#
loop_
_entity_poly.entity_id
_entity_poly.type
_entity_poly.pdbx_seq_one_letter_code
_entity_poly.pdbx_strand_id
1 'polypeptide(L)'
;MYKHIKHTFQLRFFKIEILHKKQILKRRPNHGGFMETIYLAGGCFWGVEKFFKQFRGVLFTEVGYANGDGKEANYEDLWKSGHAETVKIEYDPSIIDLEKLLEYYFMIIDPLSVNKQGPDAGRQYRTGIYYTSNDQVKSIDKVVKKVEDELASKLAVEVEPIRNYKRAEEYHQKYLDKHPTGYCHIRNNMFHLED
;
A
#
# COMPACT_ATOMS: atom_id res chain seq x y z
N MET A 1 -9.29 -23.99 6.23
CA MET A 1 -9.31 -23.00 7.34
C MET A 1 -8.76 -21.65 6.93
N TYR A 2 -7.60 -21.55 6.31
CA TYR A 2 -6.93 -20.30 5.91
C TYR A 2 -7.74 -19.40 4.92
N LYS A 3 -8.41 -20.00 3.91
CA LYS A 3 -9.27 -19.25 2.95
C LYS A 3 -10.51 -18.61 3.60
N HIS A 4 -11.03 -19.20 4.66
CA HIS A 4 -12.20 -18.68 5.38
C HIS A 4 -11.85 -17.45 6.23
N ILE A 5 -10.66 -17.45 6.86
CA ILE A 5 -10.18 -16.34 7.69
C ILE A 5 -9.95 -15.09 6.82
N LYS A 6 -9.33 -15.24 5.63
CA LYS A 6 -9.17 -14.13 4.67
C LYS A 6 -10.50 -13.52 4.22
N HIS A 7 -11.49 -14.35 3.95
CA HIS A 7 -12.81 -13.86 3.49
C HIS A 7 -13.55 -13.11 4.60
N THR A 8 -13.46 -13.57 5.84
CA THR A 8 -14.07 -12.93 7.00
C THR A 8 -13.38 -11.61 7.37
N PHE A 9 -12.04 -11.57 7.23
CA PHE A 9 -11.23 -10.37 7.45
C PHE A 9 -11.60 -9.27 6.45
N GLN A 10 -11.62 -9.58 5.16
CA GLN A 10 -12.02 -8.62 4.11
C GLN A 10 -13.48 -8.15 4.28
N LEU A 11 -14.40 -9.01 4.69
CA LEU A 11 -15.82 -8.64 4.92
C LEU A 11 -16.02 -7.74 6.16
N ARG A 12 -15.18 -7.85 7.20
CA ARG A 12 -15.23 -6.96 8.36
C ARG A 12 -14.77 -5.54 8.02
N PHE A 13 -13.71 -5.39 7.27
CA PHE A 13 -13.27 -4.08 6.77
C PHE A 13 -14.36 -3.44 5.89
N PHE A 14 -15.01 -4.21 5.02
CA PHE A 14 -16.13 -3.73 4.18
C PHE A 14 -17.32 -3.21 5.00
N LYS A 15 -17.65 -3.82 6.15
CA LYS A 15 -18.73 -3.35 7.03
C LYS A 15 -18.44 -2.02 7.74
N ILE A 16 -17.17 -1.76 8.05
CA ILE A 16 -16.74 -0.51 8.69
C ILE A 16 -16.83 0.66 7.70
N GLU A 17 -16.64 0.41 6.43
CA GLU A 17 -16.67 1.41 5.35
C GLU A 17 -18.05 2.07 5.18
N ILE A 18 -19.13 1.31 5.29
CA ILE A 18 -20.52 1.82 5.14
C ILE A 18 -20.86 2.83 6.25
N LEU A 19 -20.29 2.71 7.42
CA LEU A 19 -20.53 3.61 8.55
C LEU A 19 -19.73 4.93 8.43
N HIS A 20 -18.57 4.94 7.76
CA HIS A 20 -17.71 6.11 7.61
C HIS A 20 -18.11 7.03 6.43
N LYS A 21 -18.77 6.52 5.38
CA LYS A 21 -19.27 7.35 4.25
C LYS A 21 -20.14 8.54 4.71
N LYS A 22 -20.80 8.46 5.86
CA LYS A 22 -21.63 9.54 6.41
C LYS A 22 -20.88 10.68 7.11
N GLN A 23 -19.61 10.49 7.50
CA GLN A 23 -18.84 11.52 8.23
C GLN A 23 -17.92 12.36 7.32
N ILE A 24 -17.46 11.82 6.18
CA ILE A 24 -16.49 12.47 5.29
C ILE A 24 -17.10 13.63 4.49
N LEU A 25 -18.40 13.64 4.25
CA LEU A 25 -19.09 14.67 3.46
C LEU A 25 -19.14 16.08 4.11
N LYS A 26 -18.62 16.27 5.33
CA LYS A 26 -18.72 17.54 6.07
C LYS A 26 -17.43 18.37 6.16
N ARG A 27 -16.28 17.89 5.70
CA ARG A 27 -15.05 18.69 5.75
C ARG A 27 -14.72 19.28 4.38
N ARG A 28 -14.81 20.59 4.25
CA ARG A 28 -14.28 21.33 3.09
C ARG A 28 -12.74 21.27 3.12
N PRO A 29 -12.07 21.02 1.98
CA PRO A 29 -10.60 21.06 1.94
C PRO A 29 -10.13 22.49 2.27
N ASN A 30 -9.30 22.59 3.29
CA ASN A 30 -8.59 23.82 3.60
C ASN A 30 -7.36 23.87 2.68
N HIS A 31 -7.31 24.77 1.71
CA HIS A 31 -6.22 24.92 0.73
C HIS A 31 -4.94 25.46 1.39
N GLY A 32 -4.28 24.66 2.19
CA GLY A 32 -3.06 24.97 2.92
C GLY A 32 -2.57 23.79 3.75
N GLY A 33 -3.11 22.59 3.51
CA GLY A 33 -2.80 21.37 4.26
C GLY A 33 -1.38 20.88 4.01
N PHE A 34 -0.70 20.49 5.08
CA PHE A 34 0.56 19.72 5.02
C PHE A 34 0.31 18.45 4.24
N MET A 35 1.06 18.26 3.16
CA MET A 35 1.09 17.01 2.41
C MET A 35 2.04 16.04 3.12
N GLU A 36 1.59 14.82 3.33
CA GLU A 36 2.41 13.75 3.89
C GLU A 36 2.78 12.71 2.85
N THR A 37 3.83 11.95 3.14
CA THR A 37 4.32 10.89 2.26
C THR A 37 4.49 9.60 3.03
N ILE A 38 4.03 8.49 2.43
CA ILE A 38 4.28 7.12 2.89
C ILE A 38 4.71 6.27 1.69
N TYR A 39 5.48 5.21 1.93
CA TYR A 39 5.91 4.26 0.92
C TYR A 39 5.38 2.88 1.26
N LEU A 40 4.68 2.24 0.31
CA LEU A 40 4.02 0.95 0.53
C LEU A 40 4.49 -0.08 -0.50
N ALA A 41 5.05 -1.20 -0.02
CA ALA A 41 5.41 -2.37 -0.82
C ALA A 41 4.36 -3.47 -0.61
N GLY A 42 3.78 -4.00 -1.69
CA GLY A 42 2.64 -4.91 -1.60
C GLY A 42 2.52 -5.86 -2.81
N GLY A 43 3.62 -6.48 -3.23
CA GLY A 43 3.69 -7.25 -4.47
C GLY A 43 3.93 -6.35 -5.67
N CYS A 44 3.42 -6.71 -6.85
CA CYS A 44 3.58 -5.91 -8.06
C CYS A 44 3.02 -4.49 -7.86
N PHE A 45 3.90 -3.50 -7.99
CA PHE A 45 3.58 -2.09 -7.73
C PHE A 45 2.55 -1.48 -8.70
N TRP A 46 2.33 -2.06 -9.90
CA TRP A 46 1.31 -1.56 -10.83
C TRP A 46 -0.11 -1.62 -10.25
N GLY A 47 -0.43 -2.75 -9.59
CA GLY A 47 -1.72 -2.92 -8.93
C GLY A 47 -1.87 -2.03 -7.71
N VAL A 48 -0.81 -1.95 -6.89
CA VAL A 48 -0.79 -1.10 -5.68
C VAL A 48 -0.94 0.38 -6.06
N GLU A 49 -0.22 0.88 -7.08
CA GLU A 49 -0.36 2.25 -7.58
C GLU A 49 -1.80 2.53 -8.03
N LYS A 50 -2.35 1.69 -8.92
CA LYS A 50 -3.72 1.85 -9.41
C LYS A 50 -4.74 1.85 -8.27
N PHE A 51 -4.55 0.99 -7.27
CA PHE A 51 -5.44 0.90 -6.12
C PHE A 51 -5.45 2.18 -5.29
N PHE A 52 -4.29 2.75 -4.97
CA PHE A 52 -4.24 3.96 -4.15
C PHE A 52 -4.68 5.22 -4.88
N LYS A 53 -4.50 5.30 -6.19
CA LYS A 53 -4.93 6.44 -7.00
C LYS A 53 -6.44 6.70 -6.99
N GLN A 54 -7.27 5.72 -6.63
CA GLN A 54 -8.72 5.89 -6.60
C GLN A 54 -9.21 6.73 -5.40
N PHE A 55 -8.39 6.86 -4.33
CA PHE A 55 -8.87 7.47 -3.09
C PHE A 55 -8.75 8.98 -3.11
N ARG A 56 -9.86 9.65 -2.78
CA ARG A 56 -9.86 11.09 -2.52
C ARG A 56 -8.93 11.40 -1.35
N GLY A 57 -8.01 12.31 -1.55
CA GLY A 57 -6.95 12.64 -0.58
C GLY A 57 -5.59 12.08 -0.95
N VAL A 58 -5.50 11.06 -1.82
CA VAL A 58 -4.25 10.69 -2.49
C VAL A 58 -4.00 11.68 -3.63
N LEU A 59 -2.94 12.48 -3.49
CA LEU A 59 -2.62 13.57 -4.40
C LEU A 59 -1.65 13.17 -5.51
N PHE A 60 -0.73 12.25 -5.18
CA PHE A 60 0.29 11.78 -6.11
C PHE A 60 0.72 10.36 -5.79
N THR A 61 1.02 9.58 -6.83
CA THR A 61 1.65 8.26 -6.73
C THR A 61 2.82 8.15 -7.69
N GLU A 62 3.84 7.41 -7.28
CA GLU A 62 5.01 7.09 -8.07
C GLU A 62 5.49 5.69 -7.72
N VAL A 63 5.75 4.84 -8.72
CA VAL A 63 6.32 3.52 -8.48
C VAL A 63 7.84 3.56 -8.49
N GLY A 64 8.45 2.76 -7.64
CA GLY A 64 9.90 2.70 -7.48
C GLY A 64 10.36 1.46 -6.72
N TYR A 65 11.61 1.49 -6.31
CA TYR A 65 12.29 0.41 -5.61
C TYR A 65 12.86 0.95 -4.30
N ALA A 66 12.65 0.25 -3.18
CA ALA A 66 13.07 0.74 -1.87
C ALA A 66 13.63 -0.37 -0.96
N ASN A 67 14.32 0.07 0.08
CA ASN A 67 14.79 -0.75 1.20
C ASN A 67 15.62 -1.98 0.79
N GLY A 68 16.41 -1.85 -0.28
CA GLY A 68 17.36 -2.86 -0.71
C GLY A 68 18.74 -2.69 -0.10
N ASP A 69 19.66 -3.58 -0.52
CA ASP A 69 21.01 -3.68 0.03
C ASP A 69 22.00 -2.68 -0.61
N GLY A 70 21.69 -2.12 -1.78
CA GLY A 70 22.52 -1.17 -2.53
C GLY A 70 21.90 0.21 -2.67
N LYS A 71 22.65 1.13 -3.29
CA LYS A 71 22.15 2.47 -3.63
C LYS A 71 21.43 2.52 -4.98
N GLU A 72 21.81 1.61 -5.88
CA GLU A 72 21.27 1.53 -7.23
C GLU A 72 20.30 0.35 -7.37
N ALA A 73 19.21 0.61 -8.04
CA ALA A 73 18.22 -0.39 -8.41
C ALA A 73 17.69 -0.07 -9.81
N ASN A 74 17.49 -1.10 -10.59
CA ASN A 74 16.77 -1.10 -11.86
C ASN A 74 15.96 -2.38 -11.95
N TYR A 75 15.00 -2.44 -12.87
CA TYR A 75 14.10 -3.58 -12.97
C TYR A 75 14.81 -4.90 -13.26
N GLU A 76 15.80 -4.88 -14.14
CA GLU A 76 16.52 -6.09 -14.58
C GLU A 76 17.32 -6.76 -13.45
N ASP A 77 17.90 -5.96 -12.55
CA ASP A 77 18.75 -6.43 -11.44
C ASP A 77 18.02 -6.39 -10.07
N LEU A 78 16.72 -6.14 -10.06
CA LEU A 78 15.94 -5.96 -8.82
C LEU A 78 16.03 -7.17 -7.87
N TRP A 79 16.06 -8.36 -8.43
CA TRP A 79 16.21 -9.61 -7.68
C TRP A 79 17.58 -9.75 -6.97
N LYS A 80 18.61 -9.08 -7.46
CA LYS A 80 19.96 -9.06 -6.87
C LYS A 80 20.09 -7.96 -5.81
N SER A 81 19.50 -6.80 -6.07
CA SER A 81 19.66 -5.62 -5.23
C SER A 81 18.85 -5.67 -3.92
N GLY A 82 17.96 -6.65 -3.79
CA GLY A 82 17.13 -6.83 -2.61
C GLY A 82 16.10 -5.73 -2.35
N HIS A 83 15.92 -4.78 -3.28
CA HIS A 83 14.87 -3.76 -3.17
C HIS A 83 13.49 -4.36 -3.34
N ALA A 84 12.49 -3.77 -2.66
CA ALA A 84 11.09 -4.08 -2.86
C ALA A 84 10.48 -3.16 -3.92
N GLU A 85 9.59 -3.70 -4.76
CA GLU A 85 8.67 -2.91 -5.55
C GLU A 85 7.77 -2.10 -4.61
N THR A 86 7.80 -0.79 -4.74
CA THR A 86 7.24 0.14 -3.75
C THR A 86 6.51 1.28 -4.44
N VAL A 87 5.39 1.67 -3.86
CA VAL A 87 4.65 2.87 -4.29
C VAL A 87 4.88 3.99 -3.29
N LYS A 88 5.40 5.12 -3.76
CA LYS A 88 5.39 6.39 -3.05
C LYS A 88 3.99 6.98 -3.15
N ILE A 89 3.40 7.37 -2.03
CA ILE A 89 2.06 7.94 -1.94
C ILE A 89 2.16 9.29 -1.21
N GLU A 90 1.77 10.36 -1.89
CA GLU A 90 1.61 11.68 -1.29
C GLU A 90 0.13 11.93 -1.06
N TYR A 91 -0.25 12.30 0.16
CA TYR A 91 -1.65 12.42 0.55
C TYR A 91 -1.91 13.64 1.44
N ASP A 92 -3.15 14.11 1.44
CA ASP A 92 -3.66 15.16 2.32
C ASP A 92 -4.25 14.52 3.59
N PRO A 93 -3.57 14.61 4.75
CA PRO A 93 -4.04 13.97 5.98
C PRO A 93 -5.34 14.60 6.53
N SER A 94 -5.77 15.74 6.02
CA SER A 94 -7.07 16.32 6.36
C SER A 94 -8.23 15.66 5.63
N ILE A 95 -7.95 14.94 4.53
CA ILE A 95 -8.95 14.21 3.72
C ILE A 95 -8.89 12.71 4.00
N ILE A 96 -7.70 12.15 4.03
CA ILE A 96 -7.46 10.74 4.32
C ILE A 96 -6.26 10.63 5.26
N ASP A 97 -6.46 10.07 6.46
CA ASP A 97 -5.38 9.88 7.41
C ASP A 97 -4.56 8.61 7.13
N LEU A 98 -3.37 8.53 7.74
CA LEU A 98 -2.46 7.39 7.54
C LEU A 98 -3.08 6.07 7.99
N GLU A 99 -3.84 6.05 9.09
CA GLU A 99 -4.47 4.83 9.58
C GLU A 99 -5.44 4.27 8.53
N LYS A 100 -6.22 5.14 7.87
CA LYS A 100 -7.15 4.74 6.81
C LYS A 100 -6.42 4.24 5.56
N LEU A 101 -5.33 4.90 5.14
CA LEU A 101 -4.49 4.40 4.05
C LEU A 101 -3.93 3.01 4.34
N LEU A 102 -3.51 2.77 5.59
CA LEU A 102 -2.99 1.45 5.99
C LEU A 102 -4.10 0.40 6.10
N GLU A 103 -5.30 0.77 6.53
CA GLU A 103 -6.46 -0.14 6.46
C GLU A 103 -6.71 -0.60 5.01
N TYR A 104 -6.69 0.32 4.06
CA TYR A 104 -6.80 -0.02 2.63
C TYR A 104 -5.64 -0.88 2.13
N TYR A 105 -4.41 -0.59 2.57
CA TYR A 105 -3.25 -1.41 2.24
C TYR A 105 -3.43 -2.88 2.65
N PHE A 106 -3.91 -3.12 3.88
CA PHE A 106 -4.15 -4.47 4.36
C PHE A 106 -5.31 -5.21 3.65
N MET A 107 -6.17 -4.49 2.91
CA MET A 107 -7.21 -5.12 2.09
C MET A 107 -6.64 -5.80 0.84
N ILE A 108 -5.52 -5.32 0.30
CA ILE A 108 -4.97 -5.75 -0.98
C ILE A 108 -3.77 -6.67 -0.89
N ILE A 109 -3.21 -6.86 0.31
CA ILE A 109 -2.05 -7.74 0.52
C ILE A 109 -2.42 -9.02 1.29
N ASP A 110 -1.51 -9.99 1.26
CA ASP A 110 -1.42 -11.08 2.22
C ASP A 110 -0.36 -10.75 3.26
N PRO A 111 -0.73 -10.28 4.46
CA PRO A 111 0.22 -9.79 5.45
C PRO A 111 1.04 -10.90 6.13
N LEU A 112 0.70 -12.17 5.90
CA LEU A 112 1.43 -13.32 6.44
C LEU A 112 2.36 -13.95 5.39
N SER A 113 2.33 -13.49 4.15
CA SER A 113 3.11 -14.06 3.06
C SER A 113 4.52 -13.45 3.03
N VAL A 114 5.54 -14.30 3.14
CA VAL A 114 6.95 -13.88 3.08
C VAL A 114 7.42 -13.86 1.63
N ASN A 115 7.99 -12.73 1.19
CA ASN A 115 8.57 -12.57 -0.15
C ASN A 115 7.65 -13.02 -1.31
N LYS A 116 6.35 -12.82 -1.15
CA LYS A 116 5.37 -13.27 -2.14
C LYS A 116 4.03 -12.56 -1.97
N GLN A 117 3.39 -12.18 -3.09
CA GLN A 117 2.00 -11.73 -3.13
C GLN A 117 1.27 -12.37 -4.33
N GLY A 118 0.27 -13.21 -4.03
CA GLY A 118 -0.42 -13.97 -5.06
C GLY A 118 0.54 -14.87 -5.87
N PRO A 119 0.59 -14.74 -7.21
CA PRO A 119 1.52 -15.49 -8.05
C PRO A 119 2.95 -14.90 -8.05
N ASP A 120 3.13 -13.64 -7.65
CA ASP A 120 4.42 -12.96 -7.68
C ASP A 120 5.29 -13.45 -6.51
N ALA A 121 6.42 -14.07 -6.80
CA ALA A 121 7.35 -14.63 -5.83
C ALA A 121 8.76 -14.07 -6.01
N GLY A 122 9.38 -13.67 -4.89
CA GLY A 122 10.72 -13.07 -4.81
C GLY A 122 10.78 -11.96 -3.77
N ARG A 123 11.99 -11.63 -3.28
CA ARG A 123 12.21 -10.56 -2.28
C ARG A 123 11.65 -9.21 -2.74
N GLN A 124 11.63 -8.95 -4.04
CA GLN A 124 11.08 -7.73 -4.61
C GLN A 124 9.56 -7.59 -4.42
N TYR A 125 8.85 -8.67 -4.17
CA TYR A 125 7.39 -8.68 -3.96
C TYR A 125 6.98 -8.82 -2.49
N ARG A 126 7.92 -8.59 -1.56
CA ARG A 126 7.62 -8.57 -0.13
C ARG A 126 6.74 -7.39 0.24
N THR A 127 6.09 -7.49 1.39
CA THR A 127 5.24 -6.44 1.94
C THR A 127 6.03 -5.54 2.88
N GLY A 128 5.75 -4.24 2.84
CA GLY A 128 6.42 -3.28 3.69
C GLY A 128 5.68 -1.94 3.79
N ILE A 129 5.79 -1.32 4.95
CA ILE A 129 5.35 0.03 5.26
C ILE A 129 6.61 0.82 5.60
N TYR A 130 7.02 1.72 4.71
CA TYR A 130 8.25 2.47 4.89
C TYR A 130 7.92 3.94 5.18
N TYR A 131 8.19 4.38 6.40
CA TYR A 131 7.82 5.69 6.89
C TYR A 131 8.90 6.76 6.64
N THR A 132 8.48 8.02 6.58
CA THR A 132 9.36 9.18 6.36
C THR A 132 9.69 9.93 7.64
N SER A 133 8.87 9.77 8.69
CA SER A 133 9.09 10.40 9.99
C SER A 133 8.64 9.49 11.13
N ASN A 134 9.24 9.69 12.32
CA ASN A 134 8.86 8.94 13.52
C ASN A 134 7.42 9.25 14.00
N ASP A 135 6.83 10.36 13.59
CA ASP A 135 5.44 10.71 13.94
C ASP A 135 4.44 9.73 13.33
N GLN A 136 4.79 9.11 12.19
CA GLN A 136 3.97 8.10 11.52
C GLN A 136 3.95 6.76 12.27
N VAL A 137 5.00 6.44 13.04
CA VAL A 137 5.19 5.12 13.67
C VAL A 137 4.02 4.76 14.58
N LYS A 138 3.51 5.71 15.37
CA LYS A 138 2.39 5.45 16.28
C LYS A 138 1.11 4.99 15.56
N SER A 139 0.78 5.62 14.42
CA SER A 139 -0.36 5.22 13.60
C SER A 139 -0.12 3.89 12.91
N ILE A 140 1.11 3.64 12.45
CA ILE A 140 1.50 2.36 11.84
C ILE A 140 1.36 1.23 12.85
N ASP A 141 1.96 1.36 14.03
CA ASP A 141 1.92 0.34 15.10
C ASP A 141 0.48 0.02 15.53
N LYS A 142 -0.36 1.04 15.63
CA LYS A 142 -1.78 0.87 15.98
C LYS A 142 -2.52 -0.01 14.95
N VAL A 143 -2.32 0.23 13.66
CA VAL A 143 -2.99 -0.54 12.61
C VAL A 143 -2.38 -1.94 12.48
N VAL A 144 -1.05 -2.07 12.52
CA VAL A 144 -0.35 -3.36 12.50
C VAL A 144 -0.81 -4.23 13.66
N LYS A 145 -0.82 -3.69 14.88
CA LYS A 145 -1.29 -4.43 16.06
C LYS A 145 -2.75 -4.89 15.92
N LYS A 146 -3.64 -4.02 15.44
CA LYS A 146 -5.04 -4.38 15.16
C LYS A 146 -5.13 -5.58 14.21
N VAL A 147 -4.36 -5.59 13.13
CA VAL A 147 -4.35 -6.68 12.15
C VAL A 147 -3.74 -7.96 12.75
N GLU A 148 -2.66 -7.86 13.54
CA GLU A 148 -2.08 -9.01 14.27
C GLU A 148 -3.09 -9.63 15.24
N ASP A 149 -3.79 -8.80 16.01
CA ASP A 149 -4.80 -9.26 16.96
C ASP A 149 -5.99 -9.95 16.23
N GLU A 150 -6.42 -9.41 15.09
CA GLU A 150 -7.50 -10.01 14.29
C GLU A 150 -7.10 -11.33 13.61
N LEU A 151 -5.85 -11.46 13.20
CA LEU A 151 -5.31 -12.68 12.58
C LEU A 151 -4.75 -13.69 13.59
N ALA A 152 -4.63 -13.29 14.85
CA ALA A 152 -3.95 -14.03 15.92
C ALA A 152 -2.55 -14.52 15.48
N SER A 153 -1.81 -13.68 14.74
CA SER A 153 -0.51 -14.01 14.15
C SER A 153 0.35 -12.77 13.95
N LYS A 154 1.67 -12.95 14.04
CA LYS A 154 2.62 -11.91 13.66
C LYS A 154 2.62 -11.72 12.14
N LEU A 155 2.72 -10.47 11.70
CA LEU A 155 2.75 -10.13 10.30
C LEU A 155 4.16 -10.32 9.71
N ALA A 156 4.21 -10.64 8.42
CA ALA A 156 5.44 -10.66 7.63
C ALA A 156 5.74 -9.29 6.97
N VAL A 157 4.98 -8.26 7.33
CA VAL A 157 5.11 -6.91 6.79
C VAL A 157 6.29 -6.20 7.45
N GLU A 158 7.25 -5.73 6.65
CA GLU A 158 8.34 -4.87 7.15
C GLU A 158 7.77 -3.51 7.59
N VAL A 159 8.22 -3.01 8.76
CA VAL A 159 7.92 -1.64 9.22
C VAL A 159 9.24 -0.96 9.51
N GLU A 160 9.70 -0.12 8.60
CA GLU A 160 11.05 0.47 8.64
C GLU A 160 11.03 1.92 8.12
N PRO A 161 12.04 2.74 8.44
CA PRO A 161 12.25 4.00 7.73
C PRO A 161 12.52 3.73 6.26
N ILE A 162 12.07 4.64 5.39
CA ILE A 162 12.40 4.59 3.96
C ILE A 162 13.90 4.74 3.74
N ARG A 163 14.47 3.87 2.91
CA ARG A 163 15.89 3.90 2.52
C ARG A 163 16.04 3.62 1.04
N ASN A 164 17.06 4.24 0.42
CA ASN A 164 17.49 3.91 -0.94
C ASN A 164 16.37 3.91 -1.98
N TYR A 165 15.35 4.77 -1.82
CA TYR A 165 14.27 4.84 -2.80
C TYR A 165 14.82 5.32 -4.14
N LYS A 166 14.54 4.54 -5.18
CA LYS A 166 14.83 4.84 -6.57
C LYS A 166 13.54 4.80 -7.36
N ARG A 167 13.21 5.89 -8.05
CA ARG A 167 12.07 5.92 -8.97
C ARG A 167 12.27 4.87 -10.06
N ALA A 168 11.26 4.06 -10.33
CA ALA A 168 11.28 3.09 -11.42
C ALA A 168 11.21 3.79 -12.78
N GLU A 169 11.58 3.06 -13.81
CA GLU A 169 11.64 3.51 -15.19
C GLU A 169 10.28 4.04 -15.67
N GLU A 170 10.27 4.96 -16.63
CA GLU A 170 9.07 5.66 -17.07
C GLU A 170 7.96 4.74 -17.59
N TYR A 171 8.32 3.61 -18.18
CA TYR A 171 7.33 2.66 -18.69
C TYR A 171 6.53 1.97 -17.59
N HIS A 172 7.05 1.94 -16.34
CA HIS A 172 6.34 1.41 -15.18
C HIS A 172 5.36 2.41 -14.57
N GLN A 173 5.60 3.72 -14.71
CA GLN A 173 4.75 4.74 -14.12
C GLN A 173 3.34 4.72 -14.72
N LYS A 174 2.31 4.64 -13.88
CA LYS A 174 0.90 4.57 -14.28
C LYS A 174 0.62 3.47 -15.31
N TYR A 175 1.28 2.31 -15.13
CA TYR A 175 1.25 1.23 -16.11
C TYR A 175 -0.18 0.77 -16.42
N LEU A 176 -1.02 0.53 -15.41
CA LEU A 176 -2.39 0.07 -15.62
C LEU A 176 -3.37 1.15 -16.10
N ASP A 177 -2.97 2.42 -16.12
CA ASP A 177 -3.72 3.47 -16.83
C ASP A 177 -3.44 3.41 -18.36
N LYS A 178 -2.16 3.16 -18.70
CA LYS A 178 -1.72 3.01 -20.09
C LYS A 178 -2.13 1.66 -20.68
N HIS A 179 -2.22 0.63 -19.83
CA HIS A 179 -2.53 -0.77 -20.20
C HIS A 179 -3.64 -1.34 -19.30
N PRO A 180 -4.92 -0.97 -19.51
CA PRO A 180 -6.03 -1.36 -18.61
C PRO A 180 -6.25 -2.87 -18.47
N THR A 181 -5.82 -3.66 -19.46
CA THR A 181 -5.87 -5.13 -19.45
C THR A 181 -4.56 -5.78 -19.01
N GLY A 182 -3.60 -4.98 -18.53
CA GLY A 182 -2.30 -5.45 -18.06
C GLY A 182 -2.43 -6.34 -16.82
N TYR A 183 -1.34 -7.07 -16.54
CA TYR A 183 -1.27 -7.95 -15.38
C TYR A 183 -1.50 -7.19 -14.07
N CYS A 184 -2.35 -7.76 -13.21
CA CYS A 184 -2.58 -7.27 -11.85
C CYS A 184 -2.93 -8.44 -10.91
N HIS A 185 -2.26 -8.52 -9.76
CA HIS A 185 -2.56 -9.50 -8.72
C HIS A 185 -3.73 -9.10 -7.81
N ILE A 186 -4.12 -7.82 -7.83
CA ILE A 186 -5.25 -7.28 -7.06
C ILE A 186 -6.55 -7.56 -7.81
N ARG A 187 -7.60 -7.93 -7.10
CA ARG A 187 -8.90 -8.25 -7.69
C ARG A 187 -9.56 -7.00 -8.27
N ASN A 188 -10.22 -7.12 -9.43
CA ASN A 188 -10.84 -5.99 -10.12
C ASN A 188 -11.88 -5.22 -9.28
N ASN A 189 -12.62 -5.90 -8.40
CA ASN A 189 -13.60 -5.25 -7.53
C ASN A 189 -13.00 -4.31 -6.48
N MET A 190 -11.67 -4.32 -6.31
CA MET A 190 -10.95 -3.41 -5.42
C MET A 190 -10.66 -2.04 -6.04
N PHE A 191 -10.93 -1.85 -7.33
CA PHE A 191 -10.63 -0.60 -8.04
C PHE A 191 -11.84 0.36 -8.16
N HIS A 192 -12.91 0.12 -7.43
CA HIS A 192 -14.16 0.91 -7.47
C HIS A 192 -14.73 1.12 -6.06
N LEU A 193 -13.85 1.37 -5.07
CA LEU A 193 -14.30 1.51 -3.68
C LEU A 193 -14.88 2.89 -3.36
N GLU A 194 -14.61 3.91 -4.19
CA GLU A 194 -15.09 5.29 -4.01
C GLU A 194 -16.23 5.70 -4.98
N ASP A 195 -16.68 4.80 -5.83
CA ASP A 195 -17.82 5.04 -6.74
C ASP A 195 -19.17 4.97 -6.01
#